data_b09390175a3574ac52f6694a8a5018ac
#
_entry.id   b09390175a3574ac52f6694a8a5018ac
#
_cell.length_a   1.000
_cell.length_b   1.000
_cell.length_c   1.000
_cell.angle_alpha   90.00
_cell.angle_beta   90.00
_cell.angle_gamma   90.00
#
_symmetry.space_group_name_H-M   'P 1'
#
loop_
_entity.id
_entity.type
_entity.pdbx_description
1 polymer ?
#
loop_
_entity_poly.entity_id
_entity_poly.type
_entity_poly.pdbx_seq_one_letter_code
_entity_poly.pdbx_strand_id
1 'polypeptide(L)'
;MNLYSSLREIKGVGEKTEQLFQKIGVYTVRDILLHFPRGYQEFPEAGGICTEDCGHLVAVCGKLRTPASYRKGKRMDITLATVFSEDSTLECIWFRMPYMAKQLTVGQPFIFYGVLSKEGNRFKMEQPAVYTPDKYLSMRDCLQPVYSLTKGMTQQMVRKITAAALDEIDDTEQDCLPMTIVQREQFPSHLQAIHKIHFPENLASLAQGRKRIVYEEFFYFILHSRILEAGTTGISNPWTFLDTKTTDMVMQKLPYDLTKGQTETLAQIRSDLPVSYTHLTLPTTPYV
;
A
#
# COMPACT_ATOMS: atom_id res chain seq x y z
N MET A 1 -22.34 3.50 -11.47
CA MET A 1 -21.85 2.08 -11.51
C MET A 1 -21.97 1.51 -10.11
N ASN A 2 -22.26 0.18 -9.96
CA ASN A 2 -22.39 -0.47 -8.66
C ASN A 2 -21.03 -1.03 -8.20
N LEU A 3 -20.76 -1.03 -6.88
CA LEU A 3 -19.54 -1.59 -6.30
C LEU A 3 -19.30 -3.07 -6.64
N TYR A 4 -20.37 -3.83 -6.85
CA TYR A 4 -20.31 -5.26 -7.20
C TYR A 4 -20.28 -5.53 -8.71
N SER A 5 -20.30 -4.48 -9.53
CA SER A 5 -20.11 -4.60 -10.98
C SER A 5 -18.75 -5.18 -11.32
N SER A 6 -18.67 -5.90 -12.46
CA SER A 6 -17.40 -6.42 -12.96
C SER A 6 -16.44 -5.28 -13.31
N LEU A 7 -15.14 -5.51 -13.12
CA LEU A 7 -14.10 -4.57 -13.57
C LEU A 7 -14.20 -4.22 -15.06
N ARG A 8 -14.79 -5.09 -15.87
CA ARG A 8 -14.98 -4.90 -17.31
C ARG A 8 -15.90 -3.72 -17.65
N GLU A 9 -16.75 -3.30 -16.72
CA GLU A 9 -17.64 -2.16 -16.89
C GLU A 9 -16.88 -0.82 -16.79
N ILE A 10 -15.70 -0.82 -16.14
CA ILE A 10 -14.85 0.36 -16.02
C ILE A 10 -14.27 0.73 -17.38
N LYS A 11 -14.38 2.00 -17.75
CA LYS A 11 -13.83 2.53 -19.00
C LYS A 11 -12.34 2.26 -19.13
N GLY A 12 -11.96 1.53 -20.18
CA GLY A 12 -10.57 1.19 -20.48
C GLY A 12 -10.09 -0.17 -19.93
N VAL A 13 -10.97 -0.95 -19.33
CA VAL A 13 -10.71 -2.33 -18.93
C VAL A 13 -11.19 -3.28 -20.01
N GLY A 14 -10.24 -3.88 -20.73
CA GLY A 14 -10.50 -4.98 -21.67
C GLY A 14 -10.24 -6.34 -21.02
N GLU A 15 -10.61 -7.41 -21.74
CA GLU A 15 -10.49 -8.80 -21.27
C GLU A 15 -9.09 -9.16 -20.75
N LYS A 16 -8.03 -8.77 -21.45
CA LYS A 16 -6.64 -9.02 -21.01
C LYS A 16 -6.30 -8.32 -19.70
N THR A 17 -6.83 -7.12 -19.52
CA THR A 17 -6.60 -6.33 -18.30
C THR A 17 -7.36 -6.95 -17.13
N GLU A 18 -8.62 -7.31 -17.33
CA GLU A 18 -9.44 -8.03 -16.35
C GLU A 18 -8.74 -9.30 -15.86
N GLN A 19 -8.27 -10.15 -16.80
CA GLN A 19 -7.52 -11.37 -16.45
C GLN A 19 -6.26 -11.11 -15.62
N LEU A 20 -5.59 -9.97 -15.81
CA LEU A 20 -4.44 -9.60 -14.98
C LEU A 20 -4.86 -9.25 -13.56
N PHE A 21 -5.97 -8.53 -13.38
CA PHE A 21 -6.51 -8.19 -12.06
C PHE A 21 -7.06 -9.41 -11.32
N GLN A 22 -7.69 -10.35 -12.03
CA GLN A 22 -8.14 -11.61 -11.45
C GLN A 22 -7.01 -12.44 -10.85
N LYS A 23 -5.78 -12.36 -11.40
CA LYS A 23 -4.59 -13.04 -10.84
C LYS A 23 -4.19 -12.53 -9.45
N ILE A 24 -4.60 -11.33 -9.09
CA ILE A 24 -4.35 -10.74 -7.76
C ILE A 24 -5.62 -10.72 -6.90
N GLY A 25 -6.67 -11.46 -7.31
CA GLY A 25 -7.91 -11.57 -6.54
C GLY A 25 -8.88 -10.39 -6.68
N VAL A 26 -8.71 -9.55 -7.70
CA VAL A 26 -9.55 -8.37 -7.96
C VAL A 26 -10.51 -8.68 -9.11
N TYR A 27 -11.79 -8.79 -8.81
CA TYR A 27 -12.87 -9.18 -9.74
C TYR A 27 -13.89 -8.07 -9.96
N THR A 28 -14.17 -7.29 -8.92
CA THR A 28 -15.22 -6.26 -8.88
C THR A 28 -14.64 -4.85 -8.73
N VAL A 29 -15.51 -3.87 -8.96
CA VAL A 29 -15.20 -2.47 -8.69
C VAL A 29 -14.82 -2.24 -7.22
N ARG A 30 -15.53 -2.91 -6.30
CA ARG A 30 -15.20 -2.87 -4.88
C ARG A 30 -13.78 -3.39 -4.60
N ASP A 31 -13.38 -4.49 -5.25
CA ASP A 31 -12.06 -5.08 -4.99
C ASP A 31 -10.93 -4.17 -5.44
N ILE A 32 -11.08 -3.45 -6.58
CA ILE A 32 -10.04 -2.48 -7.01
C ILE A 32 -9.97 -1.28 -6.08
N LEU A 33 -11.08 -0.81 -5.52
CA LEU A 33 -11.10 0.28 -4.56
C LEU A 33 -10.50 -0.11 -3.20
N LEU A 34 -10.60 -1.38 -2.83
CA LEU A 34 -9.99 -1.91 -1.62
C LEU A 34 -8.57 -2.45 -1.84
N HIS A 35 -8.09 -2.46 -3.10
CA HIS A 35 -6.70 -2.80 -3.41
C HIS A 35 -5.77 -1.63 -3.07
N PHE A 36 -5.59 -1.38 -1.78
CA PHE A 36 -4.82 -0.25 -1.27
C PHE A 36 -3.34 -0.31 -1.66
N PRO A 37 -2.71 0.87 -1.83
CA PRO A 37 -1.27 0.96 -2.04
C PRO A 37 -0.50 0.36 -0.86
N ARG A 38 0.55 -0.42 -1.15
CA ARG A 38 1.48 -0.93 -0.14
C ARG A 38 2.39 0.14 0.45
N GLY A 39 2.54 1.28 -0.23
CA GLY A 39 3.37 2.40 0.17
C GLY A 39 3.19 3.58 -0.78
N TYR A 40 3.91 4.64 -0.52
CA TYR A 40 3.90 5.86 -1.33
C TYR A 40 5.32 6.25 -1.65
N GLN A 41 5.51 6.75 -2.88
CA GLN A 41 6.78 7.26 -3.36
C GLN A 41 6.71 8.78 -3.36
N GLU A 42 7.67 9.40 -2.70
CA GLU A 42 7.92 10.83 -2.76
C GLU A 42 8.96 11.11 -3.85
N PHE A 43 8.76 12.21 -4.56
CA PHE A 43 9.73 12.66 -5.55
C PHE A 43 10.50 13.84 -4.96
N PRO A 44 11.83 13.75 -4.86
CA PRO A 44 12.65 14.83 -4.34
C PRO A 44 12.58 16.06 -5.25
N GLU A 45 12.98 17.21 -4.73
CA GLU A 45 13.13 18.40 -5.55
C GLU A 45 14.17 18.16 -6.65
N ALA A 46 13.83 18.59 -7.87
CA ALA A 46 14.76 18.46 -8.98
C ALA A 46 15.80 19.59 -8.91
N GLY A 47 17.07 19.20 -8.86
CA GLY A 47 18.19 20.13 -8.70
C GLY A 47 19.36 19.85 -9.64
N GLY A 48 20.47 20.48 -9.34
CA GLY A 48 21.77 20.19 -9.93
C GLY A 48 22.37 18.89 -9.42
N ILE A 49 23.61 18.60 -9.80
CA ILE A 49 24.34 17.40 -9.40
C ILE A 49 25.23 17.73 -8.21
N CYS A 50 24.98 17.09 -7.06
CA CYS A 50 25.81 17.23 -5.87
C CYS A 50 26.59 15.94 -5.59
N THR A 51 27.83 16.06 -5.13
CA THR A 51 28.65 14.88 -4.81
C THR A 51 28.12 14.13 -3.59
N GLU A 52 27.45 14.85 -2.68
CA GLU A 52 26.82 14.29 -1.46
C GLU A 52 25.64 13.39 -1.77
N ASP A 53 25.03 13.58 -2.94
CA ASP A 53 23.86 12.80 -3.39
C ASP A 53 24.25 11.44 -3.99
N CYS A 54 25.55 11.12 -4.08
CA CYS A 54 25.99 9.84 -4.62
C CYS A 54 25.55 8.67 -3.73
N GLY A 55 24.94 7.67 -4.36
CA GLY A 55 24.32 6.52 -3.71
C GLY A 55 22.85 6.72 -3.34
N HIS A 56 22.33 7.94 -3.48
CA HIS A 56 20.93 8.28 -3.19
C HIS A 56 20.10 8.38 -4.47
N LEU A 57 18.80 8.25 -4.29
CA LEU A 57 17.79 8.43 -5.33
C LEU A 57 17.51 9.93 -5.48
N VAL A 58 17.88 10.52 -6.60
CA VAL A 58 17.79 11.96 -6.83
C VAL A 58 17.12 12.29 -8.16
N ALA A 59 16.71 13.54 -8.29
CA ALA A 59 16.14 14.10 -9.51
C ALA A 59 17.07 15.20 -10.04
N VAL A 60 17.69 14.95 -11.19
CA VAL A 60 18.60 15.92 -11.83
C VAL A 60 17.91 16.59 -13.00
N CYS A 61 17.82 17.92 -12.95
CA CYS A 61 17.35 18.71 -14.08
C CYS A 61 18.51 18.98 -15.03
N GLY A 62 18.34 18.64 -16.31
CA GLY A 62 19.40 18.87 -17.29
C GLY A 62 18.92 18.82 -18.73
N LYS A 63 19.82 19.20 -19.64
CA LYS A 63 19.59 19.24 -21.10
C LYS A 63 20.66 18.45 -21.82
N LEU A 64 20.29 17.86 -22.95
CA LEU A 64 21.25 17.25 -23.85
C LEU A 64 21.82 18.35 -24.81
N ARG A 65 23.13 18.35 -25.02
CA ARG A 65 23.79 19.17 -26.06
C ARG A 65 24.04 18.38 -27.34
N THR A 66 24.14 17.04 -27.20
CA THR A 66 24.32 16.09 -28.31
C THR A 66 23.22 15.05 -28.29
N PRO A 67 22.80 14.53 -29.46
CA PRO A 67 21.81 13.44 -29.49
C PRO A 67 22.26 12.24 -28.69
N ALA A 68 21.32 11.57 -28.05
CA ALA A 68 21.58 10.30 -27.36
C ALA A 68 22.03 9.24 -28.38
N SER A 69 23.08 8.51 -28.04
CA SER A 69 23.66 7.50 -28.94
C SER A 69 23.09 6.12 -28.60
N TYR A 70 22.61 5.42 -29.61
CA TYR A 70 22.18 4.03 -29.49
C TYR A 70 23.30 3.13 -30.08
N ARG A 71 23.69 2.12 -29.30
CA ARG A 71 24.68 1.11 -29.71
C ARG A 71 24.06 -0.28 -29.59
N LYS A 72 23.99 -0.97 -30.72
CA LYS A 72 23.57 -2.37 -30.76
C LYS A 72 24.74 -3.26 -30.31
N GLY A 73 24.60 -3.93 -29.21
CA GLY A 73 25.60 -4.84 -28.65
C GLY A 73 25.31 -6.29 -28.98
N LYS A 74 26.35 -7.17 -28.99
CA LYS A 74 26.17 -8.62 -29.19
C LYS A 74 25.32 -9.29 -28.11
N ARG A 75 25.36 -8.79 -26.87
CA ARG A 75 24.59 -9.33 -25.73
C ARG A 75 23.46 -8.41 -25.29
N MET A 76 23.62 -7.11 -25.43
CA MET A 76 22.68 -6.13 -24.92
C MET A 76 22.81 -4.80 -25.66
N ASP A 77 21.67 -4.24 -26.03
CA ASP A 77 21.60 -2.91 -26.64
C ASP A 77 21.70 -1.85 -25.56
N ILE A 78 22.44 -0.79 -25.83
CA ILE A 78 22.72 0.28 -24.88
C ILE A 78 22.37 1.63 -25.53
N THR A 79 21.62 2.45 -24.80
CA THR A 79 21.42 3.87 -25.13
C THR A 79 22.20 4.72 -24.13
N LEU A 80 23.00 5.63 -24.61
CA LEU A 80 23.84 6.53 -23.83
C LEU A 80 23.42 7.98 -24.12
N ALA A 81 23.30 8.78 -23.07
CA ALA A 81 23.08 10.21 -23.17
C ALA A 81 24.00 10.97 -22.21
N THR A 82 24.58 12.06 -22.68
CA THR A 82 25.29 13.00 -21.83
C THR A 82 24.40 14.19 -21.55
N VAL A 83 24.08 14.38 -20.31
CA VAL A 83 23.21 15.42 -19.79
C VAL A 83 24.04 16.48 -19.12
N PHE A 84 23.75 17.74 -19.42
CA PHE A 84 24.38 18.91 -18.83
C PHE A 84 23.42 19.52 -17.83
N SER A 85 23.85 19.60 -16.57
CA SER A 85 23.11 20.19 -15.45
C SER A 85 24.04 21.21 -14.79
N GLU A 86 23.71 22.50 -14.92
CA GLU A 86 24.54 23.61 -14.45
C GLU A 86 26.00 23.45 -14.93
N ASP A 87 26.96 23.32 -14.01
CA ASP A 87 28.40 23.17 -14.30
C ASP A 87 28.85 21.70 -14.34
N SER A 88 27.95 20.76 -14.22
CA SER A 88 28.25 19.33 -14.13
C SER A 88 27.66 18.52 -15.29
N THR A 89 28.29 17.38 -15.56
CA THR A 89 27.83 16.44 -16.59
C THR A 89 27.40 15.11 -15.95
N LEU A 90 26.28 14.56 -16.44
CA LEU A 90 25.73 13.29 -16.05
C LEU A 90 25.69 12.34 -17.25
N GLU A 91 26.31 11.18 -17.13
CA GLU A 91 26.18 10.11 -18.11
C GLU A 91 24.98 9.21 -17.71
N CYS A 92 23.97 9.15 -18.58
CA CYS A 92 22.80 8.29 -18.41
C CYS A 92 22.92 7.07 -19.33
N ILE A 93 22.64 5.89 -18.79
CA ILE A 93 22.74 4.60 -19.50
C ILE A 93 21.42 3.87 -19.40
N TRP A 94 20.87 3.45 -20.55
CA TRP A 94 19.70 2.58 -20.61
C TRP A 94 20.03 1.29 -21.34
N PHE A 95 19.62 0.18 -20.76
CA PHE A 95 19.77 -1.14 -21.36
C PHE A 95 18.46 -1.58 -22.00
N ARG A 96 18.53 -2.09 -23.24
CA ARG A 96 17.36 -2.60 -23.99
C ARG A 96 16.25 -1.57 -24.24
N MET A 97 16.57 -0.29 -24.23
CA MET A 97 15.62 0.82 -24.45
C MET A 97 16.05 1.70 -25.63
N PRO A 98 16.00 1.21 -26.90
CA PRO A 98 16.42 2.00 -28.06
C PRO A 98 15.54 3.23 -28.32
N TYR A 99 14.28 3.21 -27.83
CA TYR A 99 13.35 4.31 -27.97
C TYR A 99 13.78 5.57 -27.20
N MET A 100 14.59 5.43 -26.16
CA MET A 100 15.10 6.57 -25.37
C MET A 100 15.92 7.53 -26.25
N ALA A 101 16.66 7.01 -27.21
CA ALA A 101 17.43 7.86 -28.15
C ALA A 101 16.52 8.77 -29.01
N LYS A 102 15.27 8.35 -29.26
CA LYS A 102 14.29 9.15 -30.01
C LYS A 102 13.49 10.09 -29.12
N GLN A 103 13.29 9.72 -27.86
CA GLN A 103 12.50 10.49 -26.91
C GLN A 103 13.28 11.70 -26.37
N LEU A 104 14.61 11.59 -26.23
CA LEU A 104 15.44 12.62 -25.69
C LEU A 104 15.84 13.65 -26.80
N THR A 105 15.18 14.81 -26.76
CA THR A 105 15.40 15.89 -27.71
C THR A 105 16.49 16.82 -27.20
N VAL A 106 17.46 17.16 -28.09
CA VAL A 106 18.55 18.11 -27.79
C VAL A 106 17.98 19.50 -27.47
N GLY A 107 18.53 20.13 -26.44
CA GLY A 107 18.16 21.50 -26.03
C GLY A 107 16.91 21.58 -25.14
N GLN A 108 16.06 20.54 -25.07
CA GLN A 108 14.93 20.51 -24.18
C GLN A 108 15.33 20.12 -22.76
N PRO A 109 14.74 20.72 -21.72
CA PRO A 109 14.98 20.31 -20.35
C PRO A 109 14.22 19.01 -20.05
N PHE A 110 14.91 18.08 -19.37
CA PHE A 110 14.34 16.85 -18.82
C PHE A 110 14.76 16.71 -17.36
N ILE A 111 13.99 15.95 -16.60
CA ILE A 111 14.35 15.53 -15.25
C ILE A 111 14.69 14.05 -15.28
N PHE A 112 15.90 13.73 -14.86
CA PHE A 112 16.45 12.38 -14.78
C PHE A 112 16.35 11.93 -13.33
N TYR A 113 15.53 10.93 -13.07
CA TYR A 113 15.26 10.42 -11.75
C TYR A 113 15.84 9.01 -11.59
N GLY A 114 16.80 8.87 -10.68
CA GLY A 114 17.51 7.61 -10.48
C GLY A 114 18.57 7.71 -9.40
N VAL A 115 19.28 6.61 -9.17
CA VAL A 115 20.40 6.59 -8.23
C VAL A 115 21.61 7.22 -8.88
N LEU A 116 22.13 8.27 -8.23
CA LEU A 116 23.35 8.93 -8.69
C LEU A 116 24.57 8.12 -8.24
N SER A 117 25.47 7.87 -9.16
CA SER A 117 26.76 7.25 -8.88
C SER A 117 27.91 8.10 -9.43
N LYS A 118 29.10 7.95 -8.85
CA LYS A 118 30.30 8.67 -9.30
C LYS A 118 31.38 7.65 -9.64
N GLU A 119 31.89 7.73 -10.85
CA GLU A 119 33.00 6.89 -11.32
C GLU A 119 34.16 7.80 -11.76
N GLY A 120 35.19 7.86 -10.92
CA GLY A 120 36.27 8.84 -11.08
C GLY A 120 35.74 10.27 -10.93
N ASN A 121 35.85 11.06 -12.02
CA ASN A 121 35.35 12.44 -12.04
C ASN A 121 34.03 12.62 -12.81
N ARG A 122 33.32 11.53 -13.12
CA ARG A 122 32.07 11.54 -13.88
C ARG A 122 30.93 11.06 -13.04
N PHE A 123 29.80 11.75 -13.15
CA PHE A 123 28.54 11.30 -12.56
C PHE A 123 27.80 10.41 -13.54
N LYS A 124 27.20 9.36 -13.02
CA LYS A 124 26.45 8.36 -13.78
C LYS A 124 25.10 8.07 -13.16
N MET A 125 24.13 7.78 -14.03
CA MET A 125 22.86 7.14 -13.65
C MET A 125 22.59 5.94 -14.55
N GLU A 126 22.25 4.80 -13.97
CA GLU A 126 21.83 3.62 -14.69
C GLU A 126 20.32 3.54 -14.72
N GLN A 127 19.76 3.42 -15.92
CA GLN A 127 18.32 3.31 -16.15
C GLN A 127 17.46 4.39 -15.45
N PRO A 128 17.84 5.69 -15.47
CA PRO A 128 17.03 6.71 -14.88
C PRO A 128 15.67 6.81 -15.58
N ALA A 129 14.62 7.03 -14.79
CA ALA A 129 13.34 7.47 -15.34
C ALA A 129 13.46 8.91 -15.84
N VAL A 130 12.83 9.20 -16.99
CA VAL A 130 12.91 10.53 -17.62
C VAL A 130 11.52 11.14 -17.66
N TYR A 131 11.46 12.38 -17.21
CA TYR A 131 10.21 13.15 -17.18
C TYR A 131 10.42 14.52 -17.82
N THR A 132 9.35 15.07 -18.38
CA THR A 132 9.30 16.51 -18.66
C THR A 132 9.15 17.28 -17.34
N PRO A 133 9.64 18.53 -17.23
CA PRO A 133 9.53 19.32 -16.00
C PRO A 133 8.10 19.41 -15.48
N ASP A 134 7.11 19.72 -16.34
CA ASP A 134 5.70 19.85 -15.94
C ASP A 134 5.15 18.55 -15.35
N LYS A 135 5.46 17.41 -15.99
CA LYS A 135 5.04 16.11 -15.52
C LYS A 135 5.69 15.75 -14.18
N TYR A 136 6.97 16.07 -14.02
CA TYR A 136 7.68 15.81 -12.76
C TYR A 136 7.12 16.64 -11.62
N LEU A 137 6.85 17.93 -11.84
CA LEU A 137 6.23 18.81 -10.85
C LEU A 137 4.87 18.28 -10.40
N SER A 138 4.02 17.90 -11.34
CA SER A 138 2.71 17.31 -11.00
C SER A 138 2.80 15.99 -10.21
N MET A 139 3.91 15.26 -10.33
CA MET A 139 4.18 14.04 -9.55
C MET A 139 4.79 14.34 -8.19
N ARG A 140 5.62 15.38 -8.09
CA ARG A 140 6.28 15.80 -6.85
C ARG A 140 5.28 16.35 -5.83
N ASP A 141 4.32 17.14 -6.31
CA ASP A 141 3.34 17.81 -5.44
C ASP A 141 2.33 16.83 -4.83
N CYS A 142 2.34 15.56 -5.25
CA CYS A 142 1.44 14.51 -4.76
C CYS A 142 2.21 13.26 -4.36
N LEU A 143 1.79 12.62 -3.28
CA LEU A 143 2.28 11.29 -2.91
C LEU A 143 1.87 10.27 -3.97
N GLN A 144 2.82 9.59 -4.57
CA GLN A 144 2.53 8.63 -5.63
C GLN A 144 2.30 7.23 -5.05
N PRO A 145 1.10 6.66 -5.18
CA PRO A 145 0.80 5.35 -4.64
C PRO A 145 1.60 4.25 -5.36
N VAL A 146 2.11 3.31 -4.58
CA VAL A 146 2.82 2.12 -5.06
C VAL A 146 2.00 0.89 -4.72
N TYR A 147 1.48 0.21 -5.75
CA TYR A 147 0.65 -0.99 -5.60
C TYR A 147 1.46 -2.28 -5.71
N SER A 148 0.93 -3.35 -5.14
CA SER A 148 1.41 -4.69 -5.41
C SER A 148 1.02 -5.10 -6.83
N LEU A 149 1.99 -5.58 -7.61
CA LEU A 149 1.80 -5.91 -9.02
C LEU A 149 2.12 -7.38 -9.28
N THR A 150 1.50 -7.94 -10.32
CA THR A 150 1.89 -9.22 -10.92
C THR A 150 2.48 -9.00 -12.30
N LYS A 151 3.10 -10.05 -12.86
CA LYS A 151 3.73 -10.00 -14.19
C LYS A 151 2.74 -9.52 -15.26
N GLY A 152 3.10 -8.47 -15.97
CA GLY A 152 2.29 -7.83 -17.02
C GLY A 152 1.46 -6.63 -16.55
N MET A 153 1.39 -6.33 -15.25
CA MET A 153 0.76 -5.12 -14.71
C MET A 153 1.78 -3.98 -14.56
N THR A 154 1.28 -2.76 -14.62
CA THR A 154 2.08 -1.54 -14.36
C THR A 154 1.40 -0.66 -13.32
N GLN A 155 2.17 0.13 -12.56
CA GLN A 155 1.64 1.10 -11.60
C GLN A 155 0.64 2.06 -12.26
N GLN A 156 0.96 2.53 -13.47
CA GLN A 156 0.10 3.43 -14.22
C GLN A 156 -1.24 2.79 -14.60
N MET A 157 -1.23 1.49 -14.95
CA MET A 157 -2.48 0.73 -15.25
C MET A 157 -3.39 0.69 -14.03
N VAL A 158 -2.87 0.29 -12.87
CA VAL A 158 -3.66 0.21 -11.64
C VAL A 158 -4.21 1.59 -11.27
N ARG A 159 -3.37 2.62 -11.25
CA ARG A 159 -3.78 3.99 -10.94
C ARG A 159 -4.88 4.51 -11.86
N LYS A 160 -4.75 4.29 -13.17
CA LYS A 160 -5.73 4.74 -14.16
C LYS A 160 -7.09 4.06 -13.95
N ILE A 161 -7.09 2.75 -13.68
CA ILE A 161 -8.33 1.99 -13.48
C ILE A 161 -8.98 2.36 -12.15
N THR A 162 -8.18 2.51 -11.08
CA THR A 162 -8.70 2.98 -9.78
C THR A 162 -9.30 4.39 -9.87
N ALA A 163 -8.65 5.31 -10.60
CA ALA A 163 -9.20 6.65 -10.82
C ALA A 163 -10.54 6.58 -11.57
N ALA A 164 -10.59 5.83 -12.68
CA ALA A 164 -11.83 5.66 -13.45
C ALA A 164 -12.94 5.01 -12.61
N ALA A 165 -12.61 4.06 -11.74
CA ALA A 165 -13.58 3.45 -10.82
C ALA A 165 -14.14 4.46 -9.83
N LEU A 166 -13.29 5.31 -9.25
CA LEU A 166 -13.72 6.36 -8.32
C LEU A 166 -14.60 7.44 -8.99
N ASP A 167 -14.27 7.79 -10.24
CA ASP A 167 -15.03 8.81 -11.00
C ASP A 167 -16.43 8.33 -11.39
N GLU A 168 -16.63 7.00 -11.53
CA GLU A 168 -17.91 6.44 -11.99
C GLU A 168 -18.84 5.98 -10.86
N ILE A 169 -18.40 6.02 -9.60
CA ILE A 169 -19.23 5.67 -8.44
C ILE A 169 -19.85 6.92 -7.84
N ASP A 170 -21.16 6.88 -7.66
CA ASP A 170 -21.89 7.91 -6.93
C ASP A 170 -21.72 7.73 -5.41
N ASP A 171 -21.46 8.83 -4.70
CA ASP A 171 -21.36 8.89 -3.23
C ASP A 171 -22.76 8.78 -2.55
N THR A 172 -23.72 8.17 -3.26
CA THR A 172 -25.09 7.95 -2.78
C THR A 172 -25.23 6.70 -1.91
N GLU A 173 -24.21 5.86 -1.83
CA GLU A 173 -24.21 4.73 -0.90
C GLU A 173 -24.18 5.25 0.54
N GLN A 174 -25.09 4.73 1.35
CA GLN A 174 -25.14 5.06 2.78
C GLN A 174 -23.79 4.77 3.42
N ASP A 175 -23.27 5.75 4.15
CA ASP A 175 -22.07 5.56 4.94
C ASP A 175 -22.27 4.39 5.90
N CYS A 176 -21.31 3.50 5.93
CA CYS A 176 -21.36 2.30 6.75
C CYS A 176 -21.20 2.58 8.25
N LEU A 177 -20.70 3.75 8.64
CA LEU A 177 -20.67 4.18 10.03
C LEU A 177 -21.89 5.05 10.38
N PRO A 178 -22.42 4.96 11.62
CA PRO A 178 -23.43 5.87 12.10
C PRO A 178 -22.99 7.34 11.99
N MET A 179 -23.87 8.21 11.51
CA MET A 179 -23.58 9.65 11.31
C MET A 179 -23.08 10.34 12.59
N THR A 180 -23.52 9.89 13.76
CA THR A 180 -23.05 10.39 15.06
C THR A 180 -21.54 10.15 15.26
N ILE A 181 -21.03 9.03 14.78
CA ILE A 181 -19.60 8.72 14.83
C ILE A 181 -18.86 9.55 13.80
N VAL A 182 -19.36 9.61 12.56
CA VAL A 182 -18.74 10.39 11.47
C VAL A 182 -18.58 11.86 11.87
N GLN A 183 -19.61 12.45 12.46
CA GLN A 183 -19.58 13.85 12.91
C GLN A 183 -18.65 14.06 14.12
N ARG A 184 -18.71 13.18 15.13
CA ARG A 184 -17.86 13.28 16.32
C ARG A 184 -16.38 13.20 16.00
N GLU A 185 -15.99 12.26 15.13
CA GLU A 185 -14.59 12.02 14.76
C GLU A 185 -14.14 12.90 13.57
N GLN A 186 -15.05 13.68 13.00
CA GLN A 186 -14.80 14.51 11.80
C GLN A 186 -14.24 13.70 10.62
N PHE A 187 -14.80 12.52 10.42
CA PHE A 187 -14.38 11.65 9.34
C PHE A 187 -14.86 12.15 7.97
N PRO A 188 -14.05 11.96 6.91
CA PRO A 188 -14.55 12.06 5.55
C PRO A 188 -15.57 10.95 5.26
N SER A 189 -16.37 11.05 4.20
CA SER A 189 -17.19 9.92 3.72
C SER A 189 -16.31 8.71 3.37
N HIS A 190 -16.92 7.54 3.26
CA HIS A 190 -16.19 6.31 2.92
C HIS A 190 -15.43 6.44 1.59
N LEU A 191 -16.10 6.91 0.53
CA LEU A 191 -15.47 7.12 -0.77
C LEU A 191 -14.40 8.21 -0.76
N GLN A 192 -14.61 9.30 -0.03
CA GLN A 192 -13.59 10.34 0.15
C GLN A 192 -12.35 9.78 0.87
N ALA A 193 -12.53 8.88 1.86
CA ALA A 193 -11.42 8.24 2.54
C ALA A 193 -10.63 7.32 1.59
N ILE A 194 -11.32 6.52 0.78
CA ILE A 194 -10.70 5.70 -0.26
C ILE A 194 -9.93 6.57 -1.26
N HIS A 195 -10.56 7.67 -1.73
CA HIS A 195 -9.89 8.61 -2.63
C HIS A 195 -8.60 9.18 -2.01
N LYS A 196 -8.64 9.61 -0.74
CA LYS A 196 -7.47 10.13 -0.01
C LYS A 196 -6.35 9.09 0.16
N ILE A 197 -6.68 7.81 0.17
CA ILE A 197 -5.68 6.73 0.22
C ILE A 197 -5.07 6.48 -1.16
N HIS A 198 -5.88 6.45 -2.23
CA HIS A 198 -5.38 6.19 -3.57
C HIS A 198 -4.69 7.39 -4.21
N PHE A 199 -5.19 8.60 -3.94
CA PHE A 199 -4.71 9.87 -4.52
C PHE A 199 -4.55 10.94 -3.43
N PRO A 200 -3.63 10.74 -2.47
CA PRO A 200 -3.43 11.71 -1.40
C PRO A 200 -2.76 12.98 -1.92
N GLU A 201 -3.32 14.12 -1.58
CA GLU A 201 -2.72 15.43 -1.88
C GLU A 201 -1.46 15.66 -1.05
N ASN A 202 -1.47 15.18 0.21
CA ASN A 202 -0.37 15.32 1.16
C ASN A 202 -0.48 14.26 2.26
N LEU A 203 0.52 14.20 3.13
CA LEU A 203 0.55 13.24 4.26
C LEU A 203 -0.62 13.40 5.23
N ALA A 204 -1.12 14.62 5.45
CA ALA A 204 -2.26 14.86 6.34
C ALA A 204 -3.56 14.28 5.72
N SER A 205 -3.78 14.49 4.42
CA SER A 205 -4.91 13.90 3.69
C SER A 205 -4.87 12.37 3.73
N LEU A 206 -3.69 11.78 3.52
CA LEU A 206 -3.48 10.34 3.63
C LEU A 206 -3.80 9.82 5.03
N ALA A 207 -3.32 10.52 6.07
CA ALA A 207 -3.57 10.14 7.46
C ALA A 207 -5.06 10.16 7.80
N GLN A 208 -5.81 11.16 7.31
CA GLN A 208 -7.26 11.23 7.49
C GLN A 208 -7.98 10.05 6.83
N GLY A 209 -7.64 9.74 5.56
CA GLY A 209 -8.21 8.58 4.86
C GLY A 209 -7.93 7.28 5.60
N ARG A 210 -6.68 7.05 6.00
CA ARG A 210 -6.27 5.86 6.77
C ARG A 210 -7.00 5.76 8.11
N LYS A 211 -7.06 6.86 8.88
CA LYS A 211 -7.76 6.87 10.16
C LYS A 211 -9.22 6.43 10.00
N ARG A 212 -9.90 6.90 8.96
CA ARG A 212 -11.29 6.53 8.68
C ARG A 212 -11.45 5.05 8.37
N ILE A 213 -10.65 4.50 7.45
CA ILE A 213 -10.75 3.08 7.05
C ILE A 213 -10.38 2.14 8.20
N VAL A 214 -9.30 2.44 8.93
CA VAL A 214 -8.90 1.64 10.09
C VAL A 214 -9.99 1.63 11.17
N TYR A 215 -10.58 2.80 11.45
CA TYR A 215 -11.69 2.88 12.41
C TYR A 215 -12.88 2.02 11.98
N GLU A 216 -13.23 2.06 10.71
CA GLU A 216 -14.31 1.27 10.14
C GLU A 216 -14.07 -0.23 10.25
N GLU A 217 -12.87 -0.70 9.91
CA GLU A 217 -12.49 -2.11 10.03
C GLU A 217 -12.61 -2.60 11.47
N PHE A 218 -12.09 -1.82 12.44
CA PHE A 218 -12.24 -2.16 13.86
C PHE A 218 -13.68 -2.09 14.35
N PHE A 219 -14.46 -1.13 13.88
CA PHE A 219 -15.88 -1.03 14.21
C PHE A 219 -16.63 -2.29 13.78
N TYR A 220 -16.44 -2.73 12.54
CA TYR A 220 -17.05 -3.97 12.06
C TYR A 220 -16.55 -5.20 12.78
N PHE A 221 -15.27 -5.28 13.06
CA PHE A 221 -14.70 -6.39 13.82
C PHE A 221 -15.35 -6.52 15.19
N ILE A 222 -15.46 -5.41 15.93
CA ILE A 222 -16.08 -5.37 17.24
C ILE A 222 -17.59 -5.69 17.13
N LEU A 223 -18.27 -5.12 16.14
CA LEU A 223 -19.69 -5.37 15.92
C LEU A 223 -19.96 -6.86 15.65
N HIS A 224 -19.19 -7.48 14.75
CA HIS A 224 -19.32 -8.92 14.49
C HIS A 224 -19.04 -9.77 15.73
N SER A 225 -18.01 -9.45 16.50
CA SER A 225 -17.70 -10.14 17.74
C SER A 225 -18.87 -10.05 18.72
N ARG A 226 -19.50 -8.88 18.87
CA ARG A 226 -20.67 -8.68 19.75
C ARG A 226 -21.91 -9.42 19.26
N ILE A 227 -22.12 -9.48 17.94
CA ILE A 227 -23.25 -10.25 17.36
C ILE A 227 -23.05 -11.75 17.62
N LEU A 228 -21.84 -12.25 17.45
CA LEU A 228 -21.51 -13.65 17.73
C LEU A 228 -21.68 -13.98 19.22
N GLU A 229 -21.22 -13.11 20.12
CA GLU A 229 -21.45 -13.23 21.55
C GLU A 229 -22.92 -13.26 21.87
N ALA A 230 -23.74 -12.35 21.35
CA ALA A 230 -25.17 -12.30 21.56
C ALA A 230 -25.90 -13.56 21.04
N GLY A 231 -25.44 -14.14 19.95
CA GLY A 231 -25.98 -15.38 19.38
C GLY A 231 -25.61 -16.64 20.19
N THR A 232 -24.53 -16.58 20.98
CA THR A 232 -24.08 -17.68 21.84
C THR A 232 -24.58 -17.59 23.26
N THR A 233 -25.12 -16.44 23.68
CA THR A 233 -25.79 -16.29 25.00
C THR A 233 -27.07 -17.11 25.02
N GLY A 234 -27.00 -18.28 25.58
CA GLY A 234 -28.14 -19.23 25.68
C GLY A 234 -27.81 -20.65 25.25
N ILE A 235 -26.66 -20.88 24.64
CA ILE A 235 -26.18 -22.25 24.39
C ILE A 235 -25.62 -22.77 25.72
N SER A 236 -26.42 -23.52 26.46
CA SER A 236 -25.94 -24.20 27.68
C SER A 236 -24.94 -25.27 27.27
N ASN A 237 -23.83 -25.34 27.99
CA ASN A 237 -22.89 -26.43 27.83
C ASN A 237 -23.58 -27.77 28.22
N PRO A 238 -23.75 -28.72 27.29
CA PRO A 238 -24.37 -30.01 27.60
C PRO A 238 -23.53 -30.87 28.55
N TRP A 239 -22.28 -30.49 28.78
CA TRP A 239 -21.35 -31.22 29.63
C TRP A 239 -21.21 -30.53 30.99
N THR A 240 -21.47 -31.28 32.06
CA THR A 240 -21.21 -30.80 33.42
C THR A 240 -19.79 -31.15 33.80
N PHE A 241 -18.94 -30.15 33.93
CA PHE A 241 -17.58 -30.34 34.41
C PHE A 241 -17.61 -30.33 35.95
N LEU A 242 -17.29 -31.47 36.55
CA LEU A 242 -17.12 -31.59 37.99
C LEU A 242 -15.65 -31.28 38.31
N ASP A 243 -15.42 -30.47 39.34
CA ASP A 243 -14.07 -30.26 39.86
C ASP A 243 -13.56 -31.57 40.43
N THR A 244 -12.63 -32.21 39.73
CA THR A 244 -12.08 -33.49 40.11
C THR A 244 -10.68 -33.26 40.68
N LYS A 245 -10.35 -34.03 41.73
CA LYS A 245 -9.01 -34.12 42.33
C LYS A 245 -7.94 -34.52 41.30
N THR A 246 -8.35 -34.94 40.11
CA THR A 246 -7.46 -35.37 39.02
C THR A 246 -6.55 -34.23 38.54
N THR A 247 -7.07 -33.01 38.42
CA THR A 247 -6.27 -31.86 38.01
C THR A 247 -5.18 -31.56 39.04
N ASP A 248 -5.50 -31.60 40.33
CA ASP A 248 -4.55 -31.38 41.42
C ASP A 248 -3.48 -32.46 41.46
N MET A 249 -3.87 -33.72 41.20
CA MET A 249 -2.91 -34.83 41.10
C MET A 249 -1.96 -34.69 39.90
N VAL A 250 -2.46 -34.18 38.78
CA VAL A 250 -1.60 -33.88 37.60
C VAL A 250 -0.62 -32.75 37.92
N MET A 251 -1.12 -31.69 38.56
CA MET A 251 -0.32 -30.55 38.97
C MET A 251 0.87 -30.94 39.89
N GLN A 252 0.57 -31.81 40.87
CA GLN A 252 1.58 -32.29 41.82
C GLN A 252 2.64 -33.20 41.17
N LYS A 253 2.35 -33.78 39.99
CA LYS A 253 3.30 -34.62 39.25
C LYS A 253 4.16 -33.87 38.22
N LEU A 254 3.93 -32.57 38.06
CA LEU A 254 4.76 -31.76 37.14
C LEU A 254 6.20 -31.65 37.68
N PRO A 255 7.21 -31.77 36.83
CA PRO A 255 8.61 -31.67 37.23
C PRO A 255 9.07 -30.21 37.48
N TYR A 256 8.15 -29.25 37.44
CA TYR A 256 8.40 -27.82 37.61
C TYR A 256 7.19 -27.14 38.28
N ASP A 257 7.43 -26.00 38.92
CA ASP A 257 6.36 -25.17 39.47
C ASP A 257 5.76 -24.29 38.38
N LEU A 258 4.45 -24.12 38.42
CA LEU A 258 3.76 -23.20 37.49
C LEU A 258 4.11 -21.75 37.82
N THR A 259 4.26 -20.94 36.79
CA THR A 259 4.40 -19.49 36.94
C THR A 259 3.10 -18.89 37.49
N LYS A 260 3.17 -17.70 38.08
CA LYS A 260 2.02 -16.96 38.62
C LYS A 260 0.91 -16.81 37.58
N GLY A 261 1.24 -16.43 36.34
CA GLY A 261 0.28 -16.28 35.25
C GLY A 261 -0.40 -17.59 34.86
N GLN A 262 0.33 -18.71 34.84
CA GLN A 262 -0.24 -20.04 34.56
C GLN A 262 -1.20 -20.48 35.68
N THR A 263 -0.87 -20.23 36.93
CA THR A 263 -1.75 -20.53 38.09
C THR A 263 -3.04 -19.70 38.05
N GLU A 264 -2.92 -18.41 37.76
CA GLU A 264 -4.09 -17.52 37.62
C GLU A 264 -4.98 -17.93 36.46
N THR A 265 -4.40 -18.25 35.29
CA THR A 265 -5.17 -18.73 34.12
C THR A 265 -5.89 -20.03 34.41
N LEU A 266 -5.23 -20.98 35.11
CA LEU A 266 -5.85 -22.24 35.49
C LEU A 266 -7.01 -22.04 36.46
N ALA A 267 -6.86 -21.11 37.41
CA ALA A 267 -7.95 -20.75 38.33
C ALA A 267 -9.16 -20.15 37.61
N GLN A 268 -8.90 -19.29 36.58
CA GLN A 268 -9.96 -18.73 35.73
C GLN A 268 -10.67 -19.83 34.93
N ILE A 269 -9.94 -20.73 34.29
CA ILE A 269 -10.53 -21.86 33.55
C ILE A 269 -11.41 -22.72 34.47
N ARG A 270 -10.94 -23.04 35.67
CA ARG A 270 -11.74 -23.79 36.66
C ARG A 270 -13.00 -23.05 37.08
N SER A 271 -12.95 -21.73 37.18
CA SER A 271 -14.13 -20.90 37.50
C SER A 271 -15.14 -20.89 36.37
N ASP A 272 -14.68 -20.88 35.12
CA ASP A 272 -15.53 -20.73 33.95
C ASP A 272 -16.14 -22.04 33.46
N LEU A 273 -15.49 -23.19 33.69
CA LEU A 273 -15.97 -24.51 33.28
C LEU A 273 -17.34 -24.93 33.87
N PRO A 274 -17.68 -24.63 35.14
CA PRO A 274 -18.98 -24.97 35.71
C PRO A 274 -20.12 -24.05 35.26
N VAL A 275 -19.83 -22.91 34.64
CA VAL A 275 -20.83 -21.93 34.23
C VAL A 275 -21.48 -22.38 32.92
N SER A 276 -22.79 -22.27 32.80
CA SER A 276 -23.58 -22.71 31.65
C SER A 276 -23.21 -22.08 30.31
N TYR A 277 -22.36 -21.08 30.30
CA TYR A 277 -21.82 -20.43 29.10
C TYR A 277 -20.35 -20.06 29.35
N THR A 278 -19.48 -20.54 28.51
CA THR A 278 -18.06 -20.22 28.57
C THR A 278 -17.80 -18.98 27.74
N HIS A 279 -17.61 -17.83 28.37
CA HIS A 279 -16.88 -16.72 27.79
C HIS A 279 -15.39 -16.94 28.07
N LEU A 280 -14.69 -17.57 27.15
CA LEU A 280 -13.21 -17.48 27.07
C LEU A 280 -12.87 -16.09 26.57
N THR A 281 -12.86 -15.10 27.45
CA THR A 281 -12.19 -13.84 27.17
C THR A 281 -10.70 -14.11 27.31
N LEU A 282 -10.01 -14.22 26.16
CA LEU A 282 -8.56 -14.11 26.15
C LEU A 282 -8.21 -12.73 26.74
N PRO A 283 -7.42 -12.64 27.83
CA PRO A 283 -6.99 -11.37 28.33
C PRO A 283 -6.13 -10.71 27.25
N THR A 284 -6.68 -9.67 26.61
CA THR A 284 -5.91 -8.76 25.79
C THR A 284 -5.02 -7.95 26.73
N THR A 285 -3.87 -8.49 27.09
CA THR A 285 -2.82 -7.70 27.71
C THR A 285 -2.26 -6.79 26.63
N PRO A 286 -2.35 -5.46 26.74
CA PRO A 286 -1.60 -4.59 25.88
C PRO A 286 -0.11 -4.85 26.14
N TYR A 287 0.61 -5.31 25.14
CA TYR A 287 2.05 -5.26 25.15
C TYR A 287 2.44 -3.77 25.08
N VAL A 288 3.01 -3.27 26.17
CA VAL A 288 3.69 -1.98 26.25
C VAL A 288 5.05 -2.11 25.58
#